data_b3a57377334404a8aab658a20cdb215e
#
_entry.id   b3a57377334404a8aab658a20cdb215e
#
_cell.length_a   1.000
_cell.length_b   1.000
_cell.length_c   1.000
_cell.angle_alpha   90.00
_cell.angle_beta   90.00
_cell.angle_gamma   90.00
#
_symmetry.space_group_name_H-M   'P 1'
#
loop_
_entity.id
_entity.type
_entity.pdbx_description
1 polymer ?
#
loop_
_entity_poly.entity_id
_entity_poly.type
_entity_poly.pdbx_seq_one_letter_code
_entity_poly.pdbx_strand_id
1 'polypeptide(L)'
;MTPRKLAHELLIKAEKSAQYSNITLDNALSKQNFSPADKKLVSIIFYGVTERKLFLDHQISSLSSRTIEDIDINTLTALRMGLYQLIYLDRVPPHAAINESVNLVSKKSAGFVNAILRAFQRKGSPFLPSKDNIEQYISICYSVCQPLASLFLRIFGEAETERFLTAINTANDITLRTNTLLCSRAQLLENIDTSKPTENSSSGVYAKGSVRDLYGFDEGYFFVQDEASQIAVEALGLKENDTVVDLCSCPGSKSFGAAIEMKNKGKIYSFDLHENKLSLVIKGADRLKINIIETAAADARINISKFDGIADKVICDVPCSGFGVLSKKPELRYKDPSASASLPKIQSDILDNACHYVKKSGILLYSTCTVLPTENEDNISAFLKRHPEFSLLPWKVGNIEAKSGMITLLPHVHSTDGFFIAKLIKN
;
A
#
# COMPACT_ATOMS: atom_id res chain seq x y z
N MET A 1 -6.59 25.13 16.94
CA MET A 1 -5.46 24.60 16.16
C MET A 1 -5.72 24.86 14.68
N THR A 2 -4.72 25.24 13.85
CA THR A 2 -4.91 25.38 12.41
C THR A 2 -4.59 24.05 11.69
N PRO A 3 -5.15 23.80 10.49
CA PRO A 3 -4.84 22.59 9.72
C PRO A 3 -3.33 22.38 9.48
N ARG A 4 -2.61 23.45 9.12
CA ARG A 4 -1.17 23.39 8.90
C ARG A 4 -0.38 23.10 10.17
N LYS A 5 -0.82 23.61 11.32
CA LYS A 5 -0.19 23.31 12.61
C LYS A 5 -0.38 21.84 12.97
N LEU A 6 -1.56 21.27 12.75
CA LEU A 6 -1.79 19.83 12.96
C LEU A 6 -0.90 18.98 12.05
N ALA A 7 -0.83 19.31 10.75
CA ALA A 7 0.04 18.59 9.81
C ALA A 7 1.51 18.65 10.23
N HIS A 8 1.98 19.81 10.69
CA HIS A 8 3.36 19.99 11.18
C HIS A 8 3.65 19.12 12.40
N GLU A 9 2.78 19.10 13.39
CA GLU A 9 2.95 18.29 14.61
C GLU A 9 2.94 16.78 14.27
N LEU A 10 2.06 16.35 13.35
CA LEU A 10 1.99 14.96 12.90
C LEU A 10 3.24 14.53 12.13
N LEU A 11 3.76 15.37 11.24
CA LEU A 11 5.00 15.10 10.50
C LEU A 11 6.21 14.98 11.44
N ILE A 12 6.34 15.88 12.44
CA ILE A 12 7.40 15.79 13.43
C ILE A 12 7.29 14.51 14.26
N LYS A 13 6.08 14.15 14.67
CA LYS A 13 5.83 12.92 15.41
C LYS A 13 6.20 11.69 14.59
N ALA A 14 5.79 11.65 13.33
CA ALA A 14 6.09 10.56 12.41
C ALA A 14 7.60 10.40 12.19
N GLU A 15 8.33 11.49 11.99
CA GLU A 15 9.79 11.48 11.83
C GLU A 15 10.51 10.94 13.08
N LYS A 16 10.06 11.32 14.28
CA LYS A 16 10.66 10.87 15.55
C LYS A 16 10.37 9.41 15.88
N SER A 17 9.20 8.90 15.51
CA SER A 17 8.78 7.54 15.84
C SER A 17 9.04 6.53 14.71
N ALA A 18 9.45 6.98 13.53
CA ALA A 18 9.48 6.21 12.29
C ALA A 18 8.13 5.50 11.98
N GLN A 19 7.03 6.03 12.52
CA GLN A 19 5.68 5.50 12.37
C GLN A 19 4.80 6.48 11.61
N TYR A 20 4.70 6.26 10.33
CA TYR A 20 3.73 6.93 9.47
C TYR A 20 2.51 6.01 9.36
N SER A 21 1.43 6.29 10.08
CA SER A 21 0.25 5.43 9.98
C SER A 21 -1.00 6.25 9.66
N ASN A 22 -1.80 5.71 8.74
CA ASN A 22 -3.14 6.23 8.42
C ASN A 22 -3.99 6.34 9.69
N ILE A 23 -3.84 5.38 10.62
CA ILE A 23 -4.55 5.35 11.91
C ILE A 23 -4.19 6.57 12.76
N THR A 24 -2.91 6.98 12.77
CA THR A 24 -2.47 8.16 13.54
C THR A 24 -3.07 9.44 12.98
N LEU A 25 -3.11 9.58 11.66
CA LEU A 25 -3.73 10.71 10.98
C LEU A 25 -5.25 10.76 11.22
N ASP A 26 -5.95 9.63 11.00
CA ASP A 26 -7.40 9.53 11.18
C ASP A 26 -7.82 9.83 12.62
N ASN A 27 -7.09 9.30 13.61
CA ASN A 27 -7.32 9.57 15.02
C ASN A 27 -7.05 11.05 15.39
N ALA A 28 -6.10 11.68 14.74
CA ALA A 28 -5.83 13.11 14.98
C ALA A 28 -6.93 13.99 14.35
N LEU A 29 -7.36 13.66 13.13
CA LEU A 29 -8.43 14.39 12.42
C LEU A 29 -9.79 14.23 13.08
N SER A 30 -10.11 13.07 13.64
CA SER A 30 -11.39 12.81 14.32
C SER A 30 -11.55 13.64 15.61
N LYS A 31 -10.43 14.05 16.24
CA LYS A 31 -10.43 14.87 17.45
C LYS A 31 -10.55 16.37 17.17
N GLN A 32 -10.55 16.77 15.91
CA GLN A 32 -10.61 18.18 15.50
C GLN A 32 -11.96 18.49 14.83
N ASN A 33 -12.53 19.62 15.17
CA ASN A 33 -13.72 20.14 14.50
C ASN A 33 -13.31 20.93 13.24
N PHE A 34 -12.68 20.24 12.27
CA PHE A 34 -12.28 20.83 11.00
C PHE A 34 -13.35 20.63 9.92
N SER A 35 -13.44 21.59 9.02
CA SER A 35 -14.21 21.44 7.78
C SER A 35 -13.66 20.28 6.93
N PRO A 36 -14.46 19.67 6.03
CA PRO A 36 -13.96 18.66 5.10
C PRO A 36 -12.75 19.15 4.28
N ALA A 37 -12.75 20.41 3.86
CA ALA A 37 -11.64 21.03 3.14
C ALA A 37 -10.36 21.10 3.98
N ASP A 38 -10.47 21.45 5.27
CA ASP A 38 -9.34 21.51 6.19
C ASP A 38 -8.77 20.12 6.48
N LYS A 39 -9.63 19.11 6.70
CA LYS A 39 -9.20 17.72 6.87
C LYS A 39 -8.44 17.23 5.64
N LYS A 40 -8.95 17.55 4.44
CA LYS A 40 -8.28 17.23 3.17
C LYS A 40 -6.93 17.92 3.06
N LEU A 41 -6.82 19.20 3.47
CA LEU A 41 -5.55 19.93 3.44
C LEU A 41 -4.50 19.29 4.37
N VAL A 42 -4.89 18.91 5.60
CA VAL A 42 -3.99 18.20 6.54
C VAL A 42 -3.46 16.92 5.89
N SER A 43 -4.34 16.10 5.31
CA SER A 43 -3.98 14.83 4.68
C SER A 43 -3.04 15.02 3.48
N ILE A 44 -3.35 15.97 2.60
CA ILE A 44 -2.53 16.27 1.42
C ILE A 44 -1.12 16.74 1.84
N ILE A 45 -1.01 17.60 2.84
CA ILE A 45 0.30 18.05 3.32
C ILE A 45 1.04 16.91 4.00
N PHE A 46 0.39 16.13 4.87
CA PHE A 46 1.01 15.03 5.59
C PHE A 46 1.58 13.96 4.65
N TYR A 47 0.75 13.44 3.75
CA TYR A 47 1.21 12.42 2.79
C TYR A 47 2.18 13.00 1.78
N GLY A 48 1.90 14.16 1.20
CA GLY A 48 2.73 14.73 0.16
C GLY A 48 4.12 15.13 0.63
N VAL A 49 4.27 15.68 1.84
CA VAL A 49 5.59 15.94 2.43
C VAL A 49 6.33 14.63 2.70
N THR A 50 5.61 13.60 3.18
CA THR A 50 6.22 12.28 3.40
C THR A 50 6.68 11.64 2.08
N GLU A 51 5.86 11.67 1.04
CA GLU A 51 6.16 11.10 -0.28
C GLU A 51 7.31 11.80 -1.00
N ARG A 52 7.54 13.07 -0.72
CA ARG A 52 8.50 13.91 -1.45
C ARG A 52 9.70 14.34 -0.58
N LYS A 53 9.90 13.72 0.56
CA LYS A 53 10.87 14.15 1.58
C LYS A 53 12.25 14.44 1.01
N LEU A 54 12.87 13.50 0.30
CA LEU A 54 14.23 13.68 -0.24
C LEU A 54 14.31 14.73 -1.33
N PHE A 55 13.26 14.84 -2.15
CA PHE A 55 13.19 15.90 -3.16
C PHE A 55 13.10 17.29 -2.53
N LEU A 56 12.28 17.42 -1.46
CA LEU A 56 12.15 18.66 -0.70
C LEU A 56 13.45 19.02 0.03
N ASP A 57 14.13 18.03 0.60
CA ASP A 57 15.44 18.23 1.25
C ASP A 57 16.51 18.70 0.24
N HIS A 58 16.48 18.16 -0.97
CA HIS A 58 17.36 18.62 -2.04
C HIS A 58 17.11 20.11 -2.40
N GLN A 59 15.84 20.56 -2.42
CA GLN A 59 15.53 21.97 -2.64
C GLN A 59 16.07 22.85 -1.50
N ILE A 60 15.94 22.39 -0.23
CA ILE A 60 16.46 23.12 0.94
C ILE A 60 17.98 23.21 0.85
N SER A 61 18.67 22.09 0.60
CA SER A 61 20.12 22.05 0.50
C SER A 61 20.67 22.92 -0.65
N SER A 62 19.93 23.02 -1.76
CA SER A 62 20.31 23.85 -2.90
C SER A 62 20.18 25.37 -2.62
N LEU A 63 19.45 25.75 -1.60
CA LEU A 63 19.18 27.15 -1.23
C LEU A 63 19.80 27.56 0.10
N SER A 64 20.25 26.61 0.91
CA SER A 64 20.78 26.82 2.25
C SER A 64 22.29 26.61 2.29
N SER A 65 23.01 27.41 3.08
CA SER A 65 24.39 27.13 3.46
C SER A 65 24.51 26.11 4.61
N ARG A 66 23.39 25.70 5.24
CA ARG A 66 23.35 24.69 6.31
C ARG A 66 23.08 23.32 5.71
N THR A 67 23.65 22.27 6.30
CA THR A 67 23.29 20.91 5.97
C THR A 67 21.90 20.58 6.53
N ILE A 68 21.24 19.55 6.02
CA ILE A 68 19.89 19.14 6.50
C ILE A 68 19.95 18.74 7.98
N GLU A 69 21.05 18.10 8.39
CA GLU A 69 21.30 17.62 9.74
C GLU A 69 21.47 18.76 10.76
N ASP A 70 21.93 19.94 10.31
CA ASP A 70 22.11 21.14 11.14
C ASP A 70 20.82 21.95 11.34
N ILE A 71 19.73 21.57 10.65
CA ILE A 71 18.44 22.24 10.78
C ILE A 71 17.56 21.47 11.77
N ASP A 72 17.12 22.15 12.83
CA ASP A 72 16.21 21.51 13.80
C ASP A 72 14.92 21.01 13.15
N ILE A 73 14.36 19.92 13.66
CA ILE A 73 13.25 19.20 13.04
C ILE A 73 11.98 20.07 12.86
N ASN A 74 11.72 21.03 13.75
CA ASN A 74 10.56 21.91 13.62
C ASN A 74 10.75 22.86 12.42
N THR A 75 11.94 23.44 12.28
CA THR A 75 12.31 24.32 11.16
C THR A 75 12.36 23.56 9.85
N LEU A 76 12.97 22.38 9.83
CA LEU A 76 13.05 21.51 8.65
C LEU A 76 11.66 21.10 8.15
N THR A 77 10.79 20.67 9.06
CA THR A 77 9.40 20.28 8.71
C THR A 77 8.62 21.46 8.14
N ALA A 78 8.76 22.66 8.72
CA ALA A 78 8.11 23.86 8.19
C ALA A 78 8.61 24.22 6.78
N LEU A 79 9.93 24.09 6.52
CA LEU A 79 10.50 24.27 5.19
C LEU A 79 9.97 23.26 4.18
N ARG A 80 9.97 21.97 4.52
CA ARG A 80 9.39 20.90 3.68
C ARG A 80 7.92 21.19 3.34
N MET A 81 7.12 21.57 4.33
CA MET A 81 5.70 21.93 4.13
C MET A 81 5.52 23.15 3.23
N GLY A 82 6.35 24.19 3.42
CA GLY A 82 6.31 25.39 2.60
C GLY A 82 6.65 25.09 1.15
N LEU A 83 7.75 24.37 0.90
CA LEU A 83 8.17 23.96 -0.45
C LEU A 83 7.14 23.03 -1.10
N TYR A 84 6.61 22.05 -0.37
CA TYR A 84 5.56 21.18 -0.89
C TYR A 84 4.35 21.97 -1.40
N GLN A 85 3.87 22.93 -0.62
CA GLN A 85 2.76 23.78 -1.02
C GLN A 85 3.11 24.64 -2.25
N LEU A 86 4.33 25.19 -2.31
CA LEU A 86 4.78 26.00 -3.46
C LEU A 86 4.95 25.19 -4.75
N ILE A 87 5.31 23.91 -4.66
CA ILE A 87 5.61 23.06 -5.82
C ILE A 87 4.37 22.32 -6.33
N TYR A 88 3.51 21.85 -5.42
CA TYR A 88 2.46 20.87 -5.74
C TYR A 88 1.02 21.32 -5.47
N LEU A 89 0.81 22.46 -4.81
CA LEU A 89 -0.53 22.93 -4.48
C LEU A 89 -0.90 24.24 -5.20
N ASP A 90 -1.28 24.14 -6.45
CA ASP A 90 -1.62 25.31 -7.31
C ASP A 90 -2.73 26.19 -6.72
N ARG A 91 -3.62 25.64 -5.90
CA ARG A 91 -4.73 26.38 -5.25
C ARG A 91 -4.30 27.13 -3.99
N VAL A 92 -3.08 26.96 -3.52
CA VAL A 92 -2.54 27.67 -2.36
C VAL A 92 -1.72 28.87 -2.85
N PRO A 93 -2.16 30.12 -2.56
CA PRO A 93 -1.38 31.29 -2.95
C PRO A 93 0.05 31.25 -2.35
N PRO A 94 1.10 31.55 -3.13
CA PRO A 94 2.49 31.47 -2.64
C PRO A 94 2.74 32.26 -1.36
N HIS A 95 2.15 33.45 -1.23
CA HIS A 95 2.29 34.26 -0.01
C HIS A 95 1.68 33.55 1.23
N ALA A 96 0.58 32.83 1.05
CA ALA A 96 -0.05 32.06 2.14
C ALA A 96 0.82 30.86 2.53
N ALA A 97 1.35 30.11 1.55
CA ALA A 97 2.26 28.99 1.81
C ALA A 97 3.48 29.45 2.64
N ILE A 98 4.09 30.58 2.27
CA ILE A 98 5.27 31.13 2.95
C ILE A 98 4.91 31.62 4.37
N ASN A 99 3.92 32.51 4.49
CA ASN A 99 3.57 33.11 5.77
C ASN A 99 3.11 32.08 6.81
N GLU A 100 2.28 31.13 6.40
CA GLU A 100 1.83 30.06 7.28
C GLU A 100 3.00 29.16 7.75
N SER A 101 3.95 28.84 6.86
CA SER A 101 5.14 28.06 7.23
C SER A 101 6.06 28.84 8.20
N VAL A 102 6.22 30.13 8.01
CA VAL A 102 6.97 31.00 8.92
C VAL A 102 6.33 31.05 10.32
N ASN A 103 5.00 31.03 10.39
CA ASN A 103 4.25 31.05 11.65
C ASN A 103 4.32 29.74 12.44
N LEU A 104 4.80 28.62 11.83
CA LEU A 104 4.98 27.33 12.49
C LEU A 104 6.23 27.25 13.37
N VAL A 105 7.19 28.16 13.17
CA VAL A 105 8.49 28.10 13.83
C VAL A 105 8.70 29.24 14.83
N SER A 106 9.72 29.11 15.66
CA SER A 106 10.11 30.16 16.60
C SER A 106 10.57 31.45 15.88
N LYS A 107 10.48 32.60 16.55
CA LYS A 107 11.00 33.90 16.02
C LYS A 107 12.45 33.81 15.56
N LYS A 108 13.28 32.98 16.22
CA LYS A 108 14.69 32.75 15.86
C LYS A 108 14.86 32.11 14.48
N SER A 109 13.97 31.18 14.12
CA SER A 109 14.02 30.44 12.85
C SER A 109 13.17 31.09 11.75
N ALA A 110 12.24 31.99 12.10
CA ALA A 110 11.30 32.60 11.16
C ALA A 110 11.97 33.30 9.98
N GLY A 111 13.04 34.06 10.23
CA GLY A 111 13.82 34.74 9.20
C GLY A 111 14.48 33.77 8.20
N PHE A 112 15.01 32.65 8.72
CA PHE A 112 15.62 31.61 7.88
C PHE A 112 14.59 30.91 7.00
N VAL A 113 13.44 30.48 7.57
CA VAL A 113 12.35 29.87 6.80
C VAL A 113 11.85 30.81 5.70
N ASN A 114 11.60 32.09 6.04
CA ASN A 114 11.16 33.08 5.07
C ASN A 114 12.19 33.29 3.93
N ALA A 115 13.49 33.36 4.25
CA ALA A 115 14.54 33.57 3.28
C ALA A 115 14.61 32.40 2.25
N ILE A 116 14.59 31.15 2.72
CA ILE A 116 14.64 29.97 1.85
C ILE A 116 13.40 29.90 0.96
N LEU A 117 12.18 30.02 1.52
CA LEU A 117 10.94 29.92 0.74
C LEU A 117 10.80 31.07 -0.28
N ARG A 118 11.21 32.28 0.07
CA ARG A 118 11.24 33.43 -0.86
C ARG A 118 12.29 33.25 -1.95
N ALA A 119 13.46 32.67 -1.63
CA ALA A 119 14.49 32.36 -2.62
C ALA A 119 13.97 31.31 -3.63
N PHE A 120 13.30 30.25 -3.16
CA PHE A 120 12.65 29.29 -4.02
C PHE A 120 11.57 29.94 -4.92
N GLN A 121 10.70 30.77 -4.36
CA GLN A 121 9.66 31.48 -5.10
C GLN A 121 10.24 32.35 -6.21
N ARG A 122 11.35 33.07 -5.96
CA ARG A 122 12.03 33.91 -6.98
C ARG A 122 12.65 33.08 -8.11
N LYS A 123 13.19 31.89 -7.77
CA LYS A 123 13.73 30.97 -8.79
C LYS A 123 12.64 30.44 -9.74
N GLY A 124 11.43 30.14 -9.21
CA GLY A 124 10.27 29.76 -9.99
C GLY A 124 10.25 28.31 -10.50
N SER A 125 11.31 27.53 -10.27
CA SER A 125 11.37 26.11 -10.67
C SER A 125 12.22 25.30 -9.70
N PRO A 126 11.95 23.99 -9.51
CA PRO A 126 12.78 23.13 -8.68
C PRO A 126 14.22 22.96 -9.21
N PHE A 127 15.15 22.69 -8.28
CA PHE A 127 16.49 22.21 -8.61
C PHE A 127 16.40 20.69 -8.88
N LEU A 128 17.02 20.26 -9.97
CA LEU A 128 17.14 18.84 -10.28
C LEU A 128 18.57 18.38 -10.05
N PRO A 129 18.81 17.19 -9.51
CA PRO A 129 20.14 16.61 -9.39
C PRO A 129 20.71 16.27 -10.78
N SER A 130 22.05 16.17 -10.88
CA SER A 130 22.68 15.72 -12.12
C SER A 130 22.33 14.25 -12.42
N LYS A 131 22.20 13.93 -13.72
CA LYS A 131 22.05 12.54 -14.18
C LYS A 131 23.39 11.78 -14.27
N ASP A 132 24.54 12.42 -14.01
CA ASP A 132 25.84 11.74 -14.01
C ASP A 132 25.90 10.64 -12.93
N ASN A 133 25.14 10.79 -11.85
CA ASN A 133 24.90 9.74 -10.86
C ASN A 133 23.43 9.34 -10.88
N ILE A 134 23.11 8.31 -11.66
CA ILE A 134 21.74 7.86 -11.87
C ILE A 134 21.06 7.38 -10.58
N GLU A 135 21.79 6.73 -9.66
CA GLU A 135 21.24 6.29 -8.38
C GLU A 135 20.80 7.47 -7.51
N GLN A 136 21.63 8.50 -7.45
CA GLN A 136 21.31 9.73 -6.73
C GLN A 136 20.17 10.49 -7.41
N TYR A 137 20.16 10.54 -8.74
CA TYR A 137 19.09 11.16 -9.51
C TYR A 137 17.75 10.50 -9.21
N ILE A 138 17.66 9.17 -9.30
CA ILE A 138 16.45 8.40 -9.00
C ILE A 138 16.03 8.60 -7.54
N SER A 139 16.99 8.50 -6.61
CA SER A 139 16.72 8.67 -5.18
C SER A 139 16.06 10.01 -4.87
N ILE A 140 16.62 11.11 -5.38
CA ILE A 140 16.14 12.46 -5.12
C ILE A 140 14.84 12.75 -5.88
N CYS A 141 14.81 12.54 -7.19
CA CYS A 141 13.66 12.89 -8.03
C CYS A 141 12.39 12.15 -7.65
N TYR A 142 12.53 10.89 -7.26
CA TYR A 142 11.39 10.04 -6.89
C TYR A 142 11.22 9.85 -5.36
N SER A 143 12.07 10.46 -4.56
CA SER A 143 12.07 10.37 -3.09
C SER A 143 12.02 8.92 -2.58
N VAL A 144 12.99 8.14 -2.97
CA VAL A 144 13.26 6.80 -2.44
C VAL A 144 14.69 6.75 -1.90
N CYS A 145 14.95 6.01 -0.82
CA CYS A 145 16.32 5.93 -0.29
C CYS A 145 17.29 5.35 -1.34
N GLN A 146 18.55 5.76 -1.30
CA GLN A 146 19.52 5.37 -2.32
C GLN A 146 19.68 3.85 -2.45
N PRO A 147 19.75 3.04 -1.35
CA PRO A 147 19.77 1.58 -1.48
C PRO A 147 18.57 1.00 -2.22
N LEU A 148 17.37 1.58 -2.06
CA LEU A 148 16.17 1.15 -2.78
C LEU A 148 16.21 1.58 -4.24
N ALA A 149 16.70 2.78 -4.56
CA ALA A 149 16.93 3.23 -5.93
C ALA A 149 17.90 2.30 -6.67
N SER A 150 19.06 1.99 -6.05
CA SER A 150 20.04 1.03 -6.59
C SER A 150 19.46 -0.36 -6.81
N LEU A 151 18.58 -0.82 -5.90
CA LEU A 151 17.90 -2.12 -6.03
C LEU A 151 16.95 -2.13 -7.23
N PHE A 152 16.11 -1.11 -7.40
CA PHE A 152 15.20 -1.02 -8.54
C PHE A 152 15.94 -0.89 -9.88
N LEU A 153 17.03 -0.11 -9.92
CA LEU A 153 17.87 -0.01 -11.11
C LEU A 153 18.47 -1.37 -11.53
N ARG A 154 18.87 -2.20 -10.56
CA ARG A 154 19.36 -3.56 -10.84
C ARG A 154 18.27 -4.51 -11.35
N ILE A 155 17.04 -4.40 -10.81
CA ILE A 155 15.93 -5.29 -11.16
C ILE A 155 15.33 -4.90 -12.52
N PHE A 156 15.08 -3.62 -12.73
CA PHE A 156 14.30 -3.13 -13.85
C PHE A 156 15.14 -2.42 -14.93
N GLY A 157 16.34 -1.95 -14.61
CA GLY A 157 17.08 -1.00 -15.44
C GLY A 157 16.52 0.43 -15.31
N GLU A 158 17.20 1.40 -15.92
CA GLU A 158 16.91 2.84 -15.76
C GLU A 158 15.49 3.20 -16.23
N ALA A 159 15.17 2.89 -17.49
CA ALA A 159 13.90 3.31 -18.10
C ALA A 159 12.65 2.73 -17.38
N GLU A 160 12.70 1.46 -17.00
CA GLU A 160 11.58 0.83 -16.28
C GLU A 160 11.49 1.32 -14.84
N THR A 161 12.62 1.59 -14.18
CA THR A 161 12.63 2.18 -12.83
C THR A 161 11.97 3.57 -12.84
N GLU A 162 12.31 4.42 -13.82
CA GLU A 162 11.67 5.73 -13.94
C GLU A 162 10.18 5.61 -14.21
N ARG A 163 9.73 4.70 -15.08
CA ARG A 163 8.30 4.47 -15.36
C ARG A 163 7.55 3.96 -14.12
N PHE A 164 8.13 2.99 -13.42
CA PHE A 164 7.58 2.43 -12.19
C PHE A 164 7.40 3.49 -11.10
N LEU A 165 8.45 4.25 -10.79
CA LEU A 165 8.43 5.29 -9.76
C LEU A 165 7.56 6.50 -10.14
N THR A 166 7.46 6.81 -11.43
CA THR A 166 6.53 7.84 -11.94
C THR A 166 5.09 7.42 -11.67
N ALA A 167 4.72 6.19 -11.99
CA ALA A 167 3.37 5.67 -11.74
C ALA A 167 3.03 5.67 -10.24
N ILE A 168 3.97 5.25 -9.38
CA ILE A 168 3.81 5.31 -7.92
C ILE A 168 3.60 6.74 -7.41
N ASN A 169 4.20 7.72 -8.07
CA ASN A 169 4.12 9.13 -7.70
C ASN A 169 2.88 9.85 -8.25
N THR A 170 2.10 9.17 -9.06
CA THR A 170 0.82 9.69 -9.55
C THR A 170 -0.26 9.46 -8.50
N ALA A 171 -1.12 10.45 -8.28
CA ALA A 171 -2.23 10.31 -7.35
C ALA A 171 -3.20 9.22 -7.82
N ASN A 172 -3.40 8.22 -6.98
CA ASN A 172 -4.30 7.11 -7.26
C ASN A 172 -5.65 7.32 -6.57
N ASP A 173 -6.72 6.92 -7.26
CA ASP A 173 -8.06 6.81 -6.68
C ASP A 173 -8.07 5.68 -5.63
N ILE A 174 -8.99 5.76 -4.67
CA ILE A 174 -9.22 4.67 -3.72
C ILE A 174 -9.87 3.51 -4.47
N THR A 175 -9.37 2.29 -4.29
CA THR A 175 -9.98 1.11 -4.90
C THR A 175 -10.87 0.39 -3.89
N LEU A 176 -12.11 0.19 -4.28
CA LEU A 176 -13.14 -0.49 -3.52
C LEU A 176 -13.45 -1.84 -4.18
N ARG A 177 -13.72 -2.87 -3.36
CA ARG A 177 -14.33 -4.10 -3.82
C ARG A 177 -15.80 -4.11 -3.42
N THR A 178 -16.67 -4.30 -4.40
CA THR A 178 -18.12 -4.45 -4.18
C THR A 178 -18.41 -5.73 -3.39
N ASN A 179 -19.25 -5.61 -2.37
CA ASN A 179 -19.85 -6.76 -1.71
C ASN A 179 -21.10 -7.22 -2.48
N THR A 180 -20.89 -8.12 -3.41
CA THR A 180 -21.97 -8.61 -4.30
C THR A 180 -23.02 -9.47 -3.59
N LEU A 181 -22.85 -9.76 -2.30
CA LEU A 181 -23.90 -10.34 -1.46
C LEU A 181 -25.02 -9.33 -1.13
N LEU A 182 -24.69 -8.03 -1.09
CA LEU A 182 -25.58 -6.97 -0.62
C LEU A 182 -25.97 -5.96 -1.71
N CYS A 183 -25.08 -5.69 -2.68
CA CYS A 183 -25.35 -4.76 -3.76
C CYS A 183 -24.61 -5.15 -5.04
N SER A 184 -25.05 -4.64 -6.18
CA SER A 184 -24.33 -4.78 -7.45
C SER A 184 -23.27 -3.70 -7.62
N ARG A 185 -22.23 -3.96 -8.44
CA ARG A 185 -21.25 -2.94 -8.83
C ARG A 185 -21.92 -1.72 -9.51
N ALA A 186 -22.97 -1.95 -10.30
CA ALA A 186 -23.72 -0.88 -10.96
C ALA A 186 -24.35 0.08 -9.94
N GLN A 187 -24.93 -0.44 -8.85
CA GLN A 187 -25.49 0.40 -7.78
C GLN A 187 -24.43 1.27 -7.10
N LEU A 188 -23.21 0.77 -6.86
CA LEU A 188 -22.13 1.62 -6.33
C LEU A 188 -21.71 2.70 -7.33
N LEU A 189 -21.60 2.36 -8.61
CA LEU A 189 -21.23 3.31 -9.66
C LEU A 189 -22.26 4.42 -9.84
N GLU A 190 -23.55 4.13 -9.65
CA GLU A 190 -24.63 5.12 -9.72
C GLU A 190 -24.68 6.06 -8.50
N ASN A 191 -24.30 5.57 -7.32
CA ASN A 191 -24.51 6.30 -6.06
C ASN A 191 -23.22 6.89 -5.47
N ILE A 192 -22.05 6.60 -6.04
CA ILE A 192 -20.78 7.22 -5.66
C ILE A 192 -20.34 8.17 -6.76
N ASP A 193 -20.44 9.47 -6.50
CA ASP A 193 -19.97 10.50 -7.42
C ASP A 193 -18.50 10.27 -7.80
N THR A 194 -18.18 10.52 -9.08
CA THR A 194 -16.82 10.36 -9.61
C THR A 194 -16.26 8.95 -9.60
N SER A 195 -17.07 7.92 -9.33
CA SER A 195 -16.65 6.52 -9.40
C SER A 195 -16.53 6.04 -10.86
N LYS A 196 -15.66 5.05 -11.04
CA LYS A 196 -15.49 4.34 -12.33
C LYS A 196 -15.14 2.87 -12.05
N PRO A 197 -15.50 1.95 -12.97
CA PRO A 197 -15.11 0.55 -12.82
C PRO A 197 -13.60 0.39 -12.89
N THR A 198 -13.05 -0.60 -12.17
CA THR A 198 -11.68 -1.04 -12.39
C THR A 198 -11.54 -1.78 -13.71
N GLU A 199 -10.30 -1.91 -14.20
CA GLU A 199 -10.03 -2.43 -15.56
C GLU A 199 -10.14 -3.95 -15.66
N ASN A 200 -9.82 -4.67 -14.59
CA ASN A 200 -9.64 -6.12 -14.61
C ASN A 200 -10.56 -6.86 -13.65
N SER A 201 -10.73 -6.37 -12.41
CA SER A 201 -11.65 -7.00 -11.46
C SER A 201 -13.11 -6.71 -11.80
N SER A 202 -13.93 -7.76 -11.80
CA SER A 202 -15.37 -7.65 -12.06
C SER A 202 -16.13 -6.94 -10.95
N SER A 203 -15.58 -6.89 -9.74
CA SER A 203 -16.18 -6.30 -8.54
C SER A 203 -15.55 -4.96 -8.13
N GLY A 204 -14.50 -4.53 -8.82
CA GLY A 204 -13.72 -3.36 -8.45
C GLY A 204 -14.33 -2.02 -8.89
N VAL A 205 -14.20 -1.01 -8.03
CA VAL A 205 -14.65 0.36 -8.27
C VAL A 205 -13.56 1.32 -7.80
N TYR A 206 -13.13 2.26 -8.66
CA TYR A 206 -12.33 3.41 -8.24
C TYR A 206 -13.25 4.50 -7.71
N ALA A 207 -12.87 5.12 -6.59
CA ALA A 207 -13.62 6.20 -5.95
C ALA A 207 -12.71 7.28 -5.40
N LYS A 208 -13.25 8.47 -5.14
CA LYS A 208 -12.56 9.60 -4.50
C LYS A 208 -13.28 10.00 -3.24
N GLY A 209 -12.54 10.48 -2.26
CA GLY A 209 -13.11 11.01 -1.02
C GLY A 209 -12.72 10.21 0.21
N SER A 210 -13.39 10.51 1.33
CA SER A 210 -13.23 9.76 2.57
C SER A 210 -14.04 8.47 2.50
N VAL A 211 -13.40 7.32 2.72
CA VAL A 211 -14.03 5.99 2.60
C VAL A 211 -15.30 5.86 3.44
N ARG A 212 -15.30 6.45 4.65
CA ARG A 212 -16.43 6.37 5.58
C ARG A 212 -17.62 7.23 5.17
N ASP A 213 -17.38 8.24 4.33
CA ASP A 213 -18.40 9.17 3.86
C ASP A 213 -19.01 8.69 2.51
N LEU A 214 -18.47 7.61 1.92
CA LEU A 214 -19.00 7.06 0.68
C LEU A 214 -20.29 6.28 0.92
N TYR A 215 -21.22 6.38 -0.04
CA TYR A 215 -22.49 5.66 -0.04
C TYR A 215 -22.28 4.15 0.16
N GLY A 216 -22.97 3.57 1.12
CA GLY A 216 -22.96 2.13 1.39
C GLY A 216 -21.82 1.63 2.28
N PHE A 217 -21.01 2.53 2.89
CA PHE A 217 -19.93 2.10 3.78
C PHE A 217 -20.49 1.39 5.04
N ASP A 218 -21.41 2.04 5.75
CA ASP A 218 -21.98 1.48 6.98
C ASP A 218 -22.87 0.26 6.71
N GLU A 219 -23.55 0.23 5.56
CA GLU A 219 -24.35 -0.89 5.08
C GLU A 219 -23.52 -2.10 4.66
N GLY A 220 -22.21 -1.94 4.51
CA GLY A 220 -21.31 -3.01 4.10
C GLY A 220 -21.31 -3.33 2.61
N TYR A 221 -21.72 -2.38 1.75
CA TYR A 221 -21.81 -2.58 0.30
C TYR A 221 -20.45 -2.70 -0.38
N PHE A 222 -19.38 -2.29 0.30
CA PHE A 222 -18.02 -2.42 -0.19
C PHE A 222 -16.99 -2.45 0.95
N PHE A 223 -15.77 -2.78 0.60
CA PHE A 223 -14.58 -2.56 1.42
C PHE A 223 -13.39 -2.12 0.56
N VAL A 224 -12.38 -1.53 1.22
CA VAL A 224 -11.17 -1.07 0.52
C VAL A 224 -10.29 -2.26 0.21
N GLN A 225 -10.01 -2.49 -1.05
CA GLN A 225 -9.08 -3.51 -1.52
C GLN A 225 -8.49 -3.08 -2.87
N ASP A 226 -7.17 -3.09 -3.00
CA ASP A 226 -6.52 -2.82 -4.27
C ASP A 226 -6.92 -3.82 -5.35
N GLU A 227 -6.95 -3.37 -6.62
CA GLU A 227 -7.36 -4.22 -7.73
C GLU A 227 -6.48 -5.47 -7.87
N ALA A 228 -5.14 -5.37 -7.65
CA ALA A 228 -4.26 -6.53 -7.69
C ALA A 228 -4.62 -7.59 -6.64
N SER A 229 -5.01 -7.15 -5.42
CA SER A 229 -5.51 -8.07 -4.39
C SER A 229 -6.87 -8.67 -4.74
N GLN A 230 -7.73 -7.96 -5.48
CA GLN A 230 -9.00 -8.50 -6.00
C GLN A 230 -8.73 -9.56 -7.06
N ILE A 231 -7.81 -9.28 -8.01
CA ILE A 231 -7.37 -10.22 -9.04
C ILE A 231 -6.82 -11.51 -8.40
N ALA A 232 -6.03 -11.40 -7.34
CA ALA A 232 -5.49 -12.56 -6.62
C ALA A 232 -6.60 -13.48 -6.08
N VAL A 233 -7.65 -12.91 -5.49
CA VAL A 233 -8.81 -13.68 -5.00
C VAL A 233 -9.62 -14.28 -6.15
N GLU A 234 -9.88 -13.52 -7.21
CA GLU A 234 -10.62 -14.02 -8.39
C GLU A 234 -9.85 -15.14 -9.11
N ALA A 235 -8.49 -15.07 -9.15
CA ALA A 235 -7.65 -16.11 -9.72
C ALA A 235 -7.75 -17.46 -9.01
N LEU A 236 -8.16 -17.51 -7.72
CA LEU A 236 -8.40 -18.78 -7.01
C LEU A 236 -9.49 -19.62 -7.65
N GLY A 237 -10.49 -19.00 -8.30
CA GLY A 237 -11.63 -19.71 -8.86
C GLY A 237 -12.45 -20.42 -7.77
N LEU A 238 -12.85 -19.65 -6.76
CA LEU A 238 -13.62 -20.09 -5.61
C LEU A 238 -15.02 -20.55 -6.01
N LYS A 239 -15.55 -21.54 -5.28
CA LYS A 239 -16.89 -22.10 -5.47
C LYS A 239 -17.67 -22.11 -4.16
N GLU A 240 -18.99 -22.11 -4.28
CA GLU A 240 -19.85 -22.35 -3.12
C GLU A 240 -19.45 -23.67 -2.43
N ASN A 241 -19.42 -23.68 -1.11
CA ASN A 241 -19.04 -24.80 -0.24
C ASN A 241 -17.55 -25.20 -0.25
N ASP A 242 -16.67 -24.44 -0.88
CA ASP A 242 -15.22 -24.63 -0.71
C ASP A 242 -14.83 -24.45 0.77
N THR A 243 -13.82 -25.20 1.19
CA THR A 243 -13.09 -24.96 2.44
C THR A 243 -11.83 -24.17 2.12
N VAL A 244 -11.68 -22.98 2.71
CA VAL A 244 -10.54 -22.08 2.50
C VAL A 244 -9.74 -21.94 3.78
N VAL A 245 -8.41 -21.94 3.66
CA VAL A 245 -7.49 -21.56 4.74
C VAL A 245 -6.70 -20.34 4.32
N ASP A 246 -6.80 -19.24 5.08
CA ASP A 246 -6.07 -18.00 4.88
C ASP A 246 -5.05 -17.85 6.01
N LEU A 247 -3.75 -17.98 5.70
CA LEU A 247 -2.68 -18.11 6.69
C LEU A 247 -2.15 -16.79 7.27
N CYS A 248 -2.37 -15.68 6.58
CA CYS A 248 -1.90 -14.35 6.98
C CYS A 248 -3.02 -13.32 6.76
N SER A 249 -4.18 -13.55 7.38
CA SER A 249 -5.44 -12.97 6.96
C SER A 249 -5.61 -11.47 7.25
N CYS A 250 -4.95 -10.93 8.29
CA CYS A 250 -5.22 -9.56 8.71
C CYS A 250 -4.78 -8.49 7.70
N PRO A 251 -5.66 -7.50 7.43
CA PRO A 251 -6.91 -7.14 8.13
C PRO A 251 -8.19 -7.83 7.64
N GLY A 252 -8.13 -8.85 6.79
CA GLY A 252 -9.28 -9.66 6.37
C GLY A 252 -9.69 -9.51 4.90
N SER A 253 -9.08 -8.62 4.14
CA SER A 253 -9.58 -8.25 2.81
C SER A 253 -9.65 -9.42 1.82
N LYS A 254 -8.70 -10.38 1.86
CA LYS A 254 -8.73 -11.57 1.01
C LYS A 254 -9.75 -12.59 1.49
N SER A 255 -9.86 -12.81 2.81
CA SER A 255 -10.92 -13.64 3.40
C SER A 255 -12.32 -13.09 3.09
N PHE A 256 -12.54 -11.76 3.15
CA PHE A 256 -13.83 -11.15 2.76
C PHE A 256 -14.13 -11.37 1.28
N GLY A 257 -13.13 -11.10 0.43
CA GLY A 257 -13.25 -11.35 -1.00
C GLY A 257 -13.59 -12.81 -1.30
N ALA A 258 -12.93 -13.75 -0.64
CA ALA A 258 -13.19 -15.18 -0.77
C ALA A 258 -14.63 -15.54 -0.34
N ALA A 259 -15.08 -15.04 0.79
CA ALA A 259 -16.45 -15.28 1.27
C ALA A 259 -17.52 -14.76 0.30
N ILE A 260 -17.27 -13.60 -0.31
CA ILE A 260 -18.17 -13.00 -1.32
C ILE A 260 -18.23 -13.87 -2.57
N GLU A 261 -17.08 -14.29 -3.11
CA GLU A 261 -17.02 -15.19 -4.28
C GLU A 261 -17.70 -16.54 -4.00
N MET A 262 -17.58 -17.04 -2.78
CA MET A 262 -18.27 -18.26 -2.32
C MET A 262 -19.76 -18.06 -2.02
N LYS A 263 -20.30 -16.86 -2.26
CA LYS A 263 -21.68 -16.49 -1.93
C LYS A 263 -22.05 -16.74 -0.46
N ASN A 264 -21.07 -16.53 0.43
CA ASN A 264 -21.20 -16.74 1.88
C ASN A 264 -21.64 -18.18 2.24
N LYS A 265 -21.18 -19.19 1.45
CA LYS A 265 -21.42 -20.62 1.66
C LYS A 265 -20.10 -21.37 1.70
N GLY A 266 -19.96 -22.34 2.62
CA GLY A 266 -18.72 -23.08 2.86
C GLY A 266 -18.05 -22.64 4.14
N LYS A 267 -16.71 -22.66 4.20
CA LYS A 267 -15.95 -22.35 5.40
C LYS A 267 -14.63 -21.67 5.10
N ILE A 268 -14.28 -20.64 5.87
CA ILE A 268 -13.00 -19.94 5.77
C ILE A 268 -12.34 -19.93 7.15
N TYR A 269 -11.16 -20.52 7.27
CA TYR A 269 -10.30 -20.45 8.45
C TYR A 269 -9.26 -19.37 8.24
N SER A 270 -9.38 -18.27 8.98
CA SER A 270 -8.52 -17.08 8.85
C SER A 270 -7.56 -16.98 10.02
N PHE A 271 -6.27 -17.18 9.74
CA PHE A 271 -5.22 -17.14 10.75
C PHE A 271 -4.38 -15.86 10.64
N ASP A 272 -3.87 -15.40 11.77
CA ASP A 272 -2.83 -14.36 11.84
C ASP A 272 -1.98 -14.58 13.09
N LEU A 273 -0.70 -14.20 13.02
CA LEU A 273 0.22 -14.30 14.15
C LEU A 273 -0.22 -13.46 15.35
N HIS A 274 -0.89 -12.34 15.10
CA HIS A 274 -1.23 -11.34 16.11
C HIS A 274 -2.72 -11.38 16.47
N GLU A 275 -3.04 -11.98 17.62
CA GLU A 275 -4.42 -12.11 18.12
C GLU A 275 -5.18 -10.78 18.17
N ASN A 276 -4.53 -9.70 18.61
CA ASN A 276 -5.15 -8.37 18.69
C ASN A 276 -5.62 -7.81 17.33
N LYS A 277 -5.05 -8.27 16.22
CA LYS A 277 -5.45 -7.86 14.87
C LYS A 277 -6.66 -8.62 14.35
N LEU A 278 -6.95 -9.82 14.87
CA LEU A 278 -8.10 -10.61 14.45
C LEU A 278 -9.43 -9.90 14.68
N SER A 279 -9.50 -9.00 15.66
CA SER A 279 -10.66 -8.12 15.86
C SER A 279 -11.03 -7.28 14.63
N LEU A 280 -10.05 -6.99 13.73
CA LEU A 280 -10.31 -6.28 12.47
C LEU A 280 -11.05 -7.18 11.47
N VAL A 281 -10.65 -8.47 11.41
CA VAL A 281 -11.31 -9.46 10.56
C VAL A 281 -12.75 -9.68 11.03
N ILE A 282 -12.96 -9.87 12.32
CA ILE A 282 -14.30 -10.09 12.91
C ILE A 282 -15.21 -8.87 12.63
N LYS A 283 -14.77 -7.66 12.98
CA LYS A 283 -15.55 -6.44 12.74
C LYS A 283 -15.83 -6.17 11.26
N GLY A 284 -14.85 -6.49 10.40
CA GLY A 284 -15.01 -6.39 8.96
C GLY A 284 -16.06 -7.38 8.43
N ALA A 285 -16.01 -8.64 8.85
CA ALA A 285 -16.98 -9.67 8.49
C ALA A 285 -18.40 -9.30 8.95
N ASP A 286 -18.54 -8.80 10.19
CA ASP A 286 -19.84 -8.36 10.74
C ASP A 286 -20.43 -7.22 9.90
N ARG A 287 -19.64 -6.19 9.58
CA ARG A 287 -20.09 -5.06 8.74
C ARG A 287 -20.52 -5.53 7.35
N LEU A 288 -19.76 -6.46 6.75
CA LEU A 288 -20.03 -7.01 5.42
C LEU A 288 -21.09 -8.12 5.40
N LYS A 289 -21.67 -8.47 6.56
CA LYS A 289 -22.66 -9.55 6.73
C LYS A 289 -22.13 -10.92 6.30
N ILE A 290 -20.85 -11.17 6.54
CA ILE A 290 -20.17 -12.44 6.26
C ILE A 290 -20.17 -13.29 7.53
N ASN A 291 -20.58 -14.58 7.44
CA ASN A 291 -20.74 -15.46 8.59
C ASN A 291 -19.99 -16.80 8.48
N ILE A 292 -19.23 -17.02 7.42
CA ILE A 292 -18.49 -18.27 7.16
C ILE A 292 -17.00 -18.20 7.57
N ILE A 293 -16.56 -17.09 8.17
CA ILE A 293 -15.17 -16.88 8.58
C ILE A 293 -15.00 -17.25 10.05
N GLU A 294 -14.08 -18.17 10.34
CA GLU A 294 -13.57 -18.48 11.68
C GLU A 294 -12.16 -17.97 11.83
N THR A 295 -11.88 -17.24 12.90
CA THR A 295 -10.55 -16.64 13.14
C THR A 295 -9.84 -17.31 14.30
N ALA A 296 -8.52 -17.51 14.19
CA ALA A 296 -7.67 -17.94 15.29
C ALA A 296 -6.25 -17.37 15.17
N ALA A 297 -5.60 -17.12 16.32
CA ALA A 297 -4.19 -16.76 16.34
C ALA A 297 -3.34 -18.00 16.06
N ALA A 298 -2.45 -17.90 15.06
CA ALA A 298 -1.53 -18.97 14.71
C ALA A 298 -0.29 -18.43 14.00
N ASP A 299 0.85 -19.07 14.25
CA ASP A 299 2.04 -18.83 13.43
C ASP A 299 1.93 -19.66 12.14
N ALA A 300 1.86 -18.99 11.02
CA ALA A 300 1.70 -19.62 9.71
C ALA A 300 2.86 -20.56 9.31
N ARG A 301 3.97 -20.56 10.06
CA ARG A 301 5.11 -21.46 9.88
C ARG A 301 4.95 -22.80 10.60
N ILE A 302 3.94 -22.91 11.48
CA ILE A 302 3.73 -24.08 12.35
C ILE A 302 2.48 -24.83 11.92
N ASN A 303 2.62 -26.12 11.62
CA ASN A 303 1.50 -26.93 11.19
C ASN A 303 0.46 -27.15 12.31
N ILE A 304 -0.80 -27.02 11.92
CA ILE A 304 -1.96 -27.35 12.76
C ILE A 304 -2.64 -28.56 12.13
N SER A 305 -2.22 -29.76 12.54
CA SER A 305 -2.54 -31.05 11.90
C SER A 305 -4.03 -31.31 11.68
N LYS A 306 -4.93 -30.73 12.48
CA LYS A 306 -6.38 -30.86 12.28
C LYS A 306 -6.88 -30.25 10.94
N PHE A 307 -6.05 -29.44 10.27
CA PHE A 307 -6.36 -28.83 8.97
C PHE A 307 -5.64 -29.52 7.80
N ASP A 308 -4.88 -30.60 8.05
CA ASP A 308 -4.15 -31.28 6.99
C ASP A 308 -5.10 -31.87 5.94
N GLY A 309 -4.87 -31.53 4.68
CA GLY A 309 -5.60 -32.04 3.52
C GLY A 309 -7.08 -31.66 3.43
N ILE A 310 -7.54 -30.67 4.20
CA ILE A 310 -8.97 -30.29 4.17
C ILE A 310 -9.30 -29.17 3.22
N ALA A 311 -8.31 -28.33 2.85
CA ALA A 311 -8.56 -27.10 2.12
C ALA A 311 -8.69 -27.31 0.61
N ASP A 312 -9.80 -26.88 0.03
CA ASP A 312 -9.95 -26.72 -1.41
C ASP A 312 -9.03 -25.63 -1.93
N LYS A 313 -8.88 -24.58 -1.15
CA LYS A 313 -8.05 -23.40 -1.45
C LYS A 313 -7.28 -22.97 -0.23
N VAL A 314 -6.00 -22.64 -0.42
CA VAL A 314 -5.16 -22.02 0.60
C VAL A 314 -4.68 -20.67 0.10
N ILE A 315 -4.80 -19.63 0.92
CA ILE A 315 -4.32 -18.27 0.65
C ILE A 315 -3.08 -18.03 1.49
N CYS A 316 -1.96 -17.76 0.82
CA CYS A 316 -0.70 -17.31 1.40
C CYS A 316 -0.39 -15.88 0.95
N ASP A 317 -1.10 -14.88 1.54
CA ASP A 317 -0.76 -13.46 1.38
C ASP A 317 0.29 -13.10 2.42
N VAL A 318 1.52 -13.48 2.14
CA VAL A 318 2.59 -13.54 3.14
C VAL A 318 3.13 -12.16 3.52
N PRO A 319 3.68 -11.99 4.75
CA PRO A 319 4.39 -10.78 5.11
C PRO A 319 5.56 -10.56 4.16
N CYS A 320 5.67 -9.34 3.61
CA CYS A 320 6.66 -8.99 2.60
C CYS A 320 7.25 -7.58 2.83
N SER A 321 8.26 -7.20 2.04
CA SER A 321 8.89 -5.88 2.12
C SER A 321 7.95 -4.71 1.81
N GLY A 322 6.90 -4.95 0.99
CA GLY A 322 5.90 -3.96 0.63
C GLY A 322 6.36 -2.96 -0.43
N PHE A 323 7.44 -3.22 -1.16
CA PHE A 323 7.99 -2.28 -2.14
C PHE A 323 7.15 -2.14 -3.43
N GLY A 324 6.03 -2.85 -3.53
CA GLY A 324 5.05 -2.64 -4.58
C GLY A 324 3.97 -1.60 -4.24
N VAL A 325 3.81 -1.26 -2.94
CA VAL A 325 2.71 -0.38 -2.45
C VAL A 325 3.22 0.95 -1.90
N LEU A 326 4.31 1.47 -2.46
CA LEU A 326 4.94 2.73 -2.03
C LEU A 326 4.02 3.96 -2.18
N SER A 327 3.01 3.89 -3.03
CA SER A 327 1.98 4.92 -3.18
C SER A 327 1.05 5.00 -1.96
N LYS A 328 0.78 3.86 -1.31
CA LYS A 328 -0.12 3.73 -0.16
C LYS A 328 0.60 3.72 1.18
N LYS A 329 1.88 3.36 1.17
CA LYS A 329 2.77 3.31 2.35
C LYS A 329 4.06 4.10 2.07
N PRO A 330 3.98 5.43 2.03
CA PRO A 330 5.11 6.28 1.62
C PRO A 330 6.32 6.16 2.53
N GLU A 331 6.17 5.72 3.78
CA GLU A 331 7.27 5.45 4.69
C GLU A 331 8.22 4.35 4.21
N LEU A 332 7.73 3.40 3.43
CA LEU A 332 8.55 2.32 2.87
C LEU A 332 9.59 2.82 1.86
N ARG A 333 9.40 4.00 1.29
CA ARG A 333 10.36 4.65 0.38
C ARG A 333 11.73 4.89 1.02
N TYR A 334 11.75 5.00 2.34
CA TYR A 334 12.94 5.34 3.13
C TYR A 334 13.50 4.15 3.90
N LYS A 335 12.88 2.97 3.75
CA LYS A 335 13.32 1.73 4.36
C LYS A 335 14.48 1.14 3.55
N ASP A 336 15.59 0.84 4.23
CA ASP A 336 16.68 0.09 3.61
C ASP A 336 16.20 -1.33 3.26
N PRO A 337 16.37 -1.78 2.01
CA PRO A 337 15.97 -3.13 1.59
C PRO A 337 16.60 -4.23 2.45
N SER A 338 17.81 -4.03 2.98
CA SER A 338 18.50 -5.01 3.84
C SER A 338 17.71 -5.36 5.11
N ALA A 339 16.89 -4.43 5.61
CA ALA A 339 15.99 -4.70 6.75
C ALA A 339 14.90 -5.75 6.44
N SER A 340 14.75 -6.13 5.19
CA SER A 340 13.80 -7.15 4.73
C SER A 340 14.47 -8.48 4.33
N ALA A 341 15.77 -8.63 4.55
CA ALA A 341 16.57 -9.79 4.11
C ALA A 341 16.10 -11.14 4.68
N SER A 342 15.43 -11.14 5.85
CA SER A 342 14.89 -12.38 6.45
C SER A 342 13.53 -12.80 5.88
N LEU A 343 12.82 -11.93 5.15
CA LEU A 343 11.48 -12.21 4.67
C LEU A 343 11.39 -13.41 3.70
N PRO A 344 12.29 -13.59 2.71
CA PRO A 344 12.21 -14.75 1.82
C PRO A 344 12.23 -16.08 2.58
N LYS A 345 13.01 -16.19 3.65
CA LYS A 345 13.04 -17.41 4.48
C LYS A 345 11.73 -17.63 5.22
N ILE A 346 11.17 -16.57 5.84
CA ILE A 346 9.87 -16.63 6.53
C ILE A 346 8.77 -17.04 5.56
N GLN A 347 8.77 -16.47 4.37
CA GLN A 347 7.80 -16.78 3.31
C GLN A 347 7.93 -18.22 2.83
N SER A 348 9.16 -18.72 2.68
CA SER A 348 9.43 -20.12 2.35
C SER A 348 8.88 -21.06 3.41
N ASP A 349 9.10 -20.77 4.73
CA ASP A 349 8.60 -21.57 5.83
C ASP A 349 7.06 -21.60 5.87
N ILE A 350 6.41 -20.47 5.53
CA ILE A 350 4.95 -20.40 5.42
C ILE A 350 4.44 -21.26 4.25
N LEU A 351 5.11 -21.20 3.09
CA LEU A 351 4.76 -22.03 1.93
C LEU A 351 4.92 -23.53 2.22
N ASP A 352 6.03 -23.91 2.88
CA ASP A 352 6.29 -25.31 3.23
C ASP A 352 5.23 -25.83 4.22
N ASN A 353 4.73 -24.99 5.13
CA ASN A 353 3.61 -25.35 6.00
C ASN A 353 2.27 -25.39 5.25
N ALA A 354 2.01 -24.42 4.37
CA ALA A 354 0.75 -24.30 3.63
C ALA A 354 0.41 -25.55 2.80
N CYS A 355 1.45 -26.25 2.27
CA CYS A 355 1.25 -27.46 1.45
C CYS A 355 0.56 -28.60 2.19
N HIS A 356 0.66 -28.66 3.53
CA HIS A 356 -0.02 -29.68 4.35
C HIS A 356 -1.54 -29.50 4.31
N TYR A 357 -2.03 -28.28 4.29
CA TYR A 357 -3.47 -28.00 4.35
C TYR A 357 -4.19 -28.24 3.02
N VAL A 358 -3.47 -28.12 1.89
CA VAL A 358 -4.03 -28.28 0.55
C VAL A 358 -4.39 -29.76 0.31
N LYS A 359 -5.65 -30.05 -0.01
CA LYS A 359 -6.08 -31.38 -0.44
C LYS A 359 -5.60 -31.70 -1.85
N LYS A 360 -5.64 -32.97 -2.25
CA LYS A 360 -5.35 -33.40 -3.63
C LYS A 360 -6.24 -32.63 -4.61
N SER A 361 -5.68 -32.10 -5.69
CA SER A 361 -6.31 -31.19 -6.68
C SER A 361 -6.77 -29.84 -6.08
N GLY A 362 -6.40 -29.53 -4.83
CA GLY A 362 -6.62 -28.23 -4.22
C GLY A 362 -5.65 -27.17 -4.77
N ILE A 363 -5.98 -25.90 -4.53
CA ILE A 363 -5.22 -24.75 -5.02
C ILE A 363 -4.51 -24.05 -3.86
N LEU A 364 -3.23 -23.73 -4.08
CA LEU A 364 -2.45 -22.84 -3.25
C LEU A 364 -2.22 -21.52 -4.00
N LEU A 365 -2.67 -20.42 -3.44
CA LEU A 365 -2.35 -19.08 -3.91
C LEU A 365 -1.26 -18.47 -3.04
N TYR A 366 -0.18 -18.05 -3.67
CA TYR A 366 0.86 -17.24 -3.03
C TYR A 366 0.79 -15.82 -3.57
N SER A 367 0.82 -14.83 -2.68
CA SER A 367 0.81 -13.42 -3.07
C SER A 367 1.66 -12.56 -2.14
N THR A 368 2.22 -11.49 -2.71
CA THR A 368 2.97 -10.46 -1.99
C THR A 368 2.66 -9.07 -2.56
N CYS A 369 2.75 -8.05 -1.73
CA CYS A 369 2.70 -6.66 -2.17
C CYS A 369 4.11 -6.06 -2.41
N THR A 370 5.04 -6.88 -2.92
CA THR A 370 6.39 -6.47 -3.32
C THR A 370 6.67 -6.84 -4.77
N VAL A 371 7.67 -6.18 -5.35
CA VAL A 371 8.14 -6.45 -6.72
C VAL A 371 9.53 -7.10 -6.74
N LEU A 372 9.99 -7.59 -5.59
CA LEU A 372 11.32 -8.19 -5.47
C LEU A 372 11.30 -9.66 -5.92
N PRO A 373 12.09 -10.06 -6.93
CA PRO A 373 12.15 -11.45 -7.39
C PRO A 373 12.50 -12.45 -6.27
N THR A 374 13.35 -12.05 -5.31
CA THR A 374 13.75 -12.90 -4.18
C THR A 374 12.60 -13.27 -3.24
N GLU A 375 11.58 -12.45 -3.16
CA GLU A 375 10.36 -12.72 -2.38
C GLU A 375 9.26 -13.38 -3.25
N ASN A 376 9.40 -13.36 -4.57
CA ASN A 376 8.41 -13.73 -5.56
C ASN A 376 8.84 -14.98 -6.35
N GLU A 377 9.33 -14.81 -7.57
CA GLU A 377 9.64 -15.88 -8.52
C GLU A 377 10.69 -16.86 -7.99
N ASP A 378 11.72 -16.35 -7.31
CA ASP A 378 12.79 -17.18 -6.75
C ASP A 378 12.26 -18.08 -5.64
N ASN A 379 11.37 -17.53 -4.80
CA ASN A 379 10.75 -18.27 -3.70
C ASN A 379 9.83 -19.38 -4.19
N ILE A 380 9.00 -19.09 -5.21
CA ILE A 380 8.14 -20.09 -5.86
C ILE A 380 8.98 -21.15 -6.56
N SER A 381 10.03 -20.76 -7.26
CA SER A 381 10.94 -21.71 -7.95
C SER A 381 11.64 -22.64 -6.96
N ALA A 382 12.05 -22.13 -5.80
CA ALA A 382 12.64 -22.93 -4.73
C ALA A 382 11.60 -23.85 -4.06
N PHE A 383 10.37 -23.40 -3.87
CA PHE A 383 9.26 -24.19 -3.35
C PHE A 383 8.96 -25.40 -4.26
N LEU A 384 8.79 -25.19 -5.56
CA LEU A 384 8.50 -26.27 -6.52
C LEU A 384 9.59 -27.35 -6.60
N LYS A 385 10.85 -26.99 -6.34
CA LYS A 385 11.93 -27.98 -6.22
C LYS A 385 11.81 -28.88 -4.99
N ARG A 386 11.28 -28.37 -3.90
CA ARG A 386 11.08 -29.11 -2.64
C ARG A 386 9.78 -29.90 -2.63
N HIS A 387 8.77 -29.41 -3.35
CA HIS A 387 7.41 -29.95 -3.38
C HIS A 387 6.99 -30.35 -4.81
N PRO A 388 7.52 -31.46 -5.34
CA PRO A 388 7.23 -31.90 -6.72
C PRO A 388 5.77 -32.31 -6.94
N GLU A 389 5.00 -32.48 -5.88
CA GLU A 389 3.54 -32.69 -5.92
C GLU A 389 2.77 -31.43 -6.30
N PHE A 390 3.39 -30.26 -6.36
CA PHE A 390 2.78 -29.03 -6.83
C PHE A 390 3.27 -28.65 -8.22
N SER A 391 2.38 -28.02 -8.99
CA SER A 391 2.72 -27.40 -10.28
C SER A 391 2.02 -26.04 -10.41
N LEU A 392 2.62 -25.13 -11.18
CA LEU A 392 1.99 -23.86 -11.52
C LEU A 392 0.77 -24.09 -12.41
N LEU A 393 -0.32 -23.39 -12.12
CA LEU A 393 -1.57 -23.46 -12.85
C LEU A 393 -1.86 -22.13 -13.56
N PRO A 394 -1.89 -22.08 -14.90
CA PRO A 394 -2.26 -20.86 -15.64
C PRO A 394 -3.62 -20.31 -15.22
N TRP A 395 -3.75 -18.98 -15.24
CA TRP A 395 -4.99 -18.30 -14.90
C TRP A 395 -5.16 -17.00 -15.67
N LYS A 396 -6.41 -16.52 -15.72
CA LYS A 396 -6.77 -15.24 -16.33
C LYS A 396 -7.87 -14.56 -15.52
N VAL A 397 -7.74 -13.24 -15.31
CA VAL A 397 -8.76 -12.37 -14.69
C VAL A 397 -8.79 -11.06 -15.49
N GLY A 398 -9.92 -10.70 -16.04
CA GLY A 398 -10.03 -9.56 -16.95
C GLY A 398 -9.04 -9.65 -18.11
N ASN A 399 -8.19 -8.64 -18.25
CA ASN A 399 -7.12 -8.59 -19.26
C ASN A 399 -5.77 -9.15 -18.74
N ILE A 400 -5.68 -9.49 -17.45
CA ILE A 400 -4.46 -10.05 -16.86
C ILE A 400 -4.42 -11.55 -17.08
N GLU A 401 -3.37 -12.03 -17.74
CA GLU A 401 -3.16 -13.44 -18.05
C GLU A 401 -1.79 -13.91 -17.56
N ALA A 402 -1.76 -14.84 -16.63
CA ALA A 402 -0.56 -15.51 -16.14
C ALA A 402 -0.39 -16.88 -16.81
N LYS A 403 0.16 -16.91 -18.01
CA LYS A 403 0.37 -18.16 -18.81
C LYS A 403 1.27 -19.16 -18.10
N SER A 404 2.26 -18.69 -17.36
CA SER A 404 3.14 -19.53 -16.54
C SER A 404 2.53 -19.93 -15.18
N GLY A 405 1.36 -19.41 -14.80
CA GLY A 405 0.75 -19.59 -13.50
C GLY A 405 1.19 -18.55 -12.46
N MET A 406 2.16 -17.71 -12.76
CA MET A 406 2.61 -16.60 -11.89
C MET A 406 2.90 -15.32 -12.69
N ILE A 407 2.74 -14.16 -12.03
CA ILE A 407 2.98 -12.84 -12.64
C ILE A 407 3.28 -11.80 -11.55
N THR A 408 4.20 -10.88 -11.87
CA THR A 408 4.39 -9.62 -11.12
C THR A 408 3.62 -8.50 -11.82
N LEU A 409 2.61 -7.95 -11.17
CA LEU A 409 1.87 -6.78 -11.62
C LEU A 409 2.68 -5.52 -11.31
N LEU A 410 2.72 -4.58 -12.24
CA LEU A 410 3.46 -3.33 -12.12
C LEU A 410 2.53 -2.14 -12.41
N PRO A 411 2.57 -1.04 -11.61
CA PRO A 411 1.66 0.09 -11.74
C PRO A 411 1.61 0.71 -13.13
N HIS A 412 2.75 0.88 -13.77
CA HIS A 412 2.87 1.51 -15.10
C HIS A 412 2.47 0.58 -16.26
N VAL A 413 2.26 -0.71 -15.99
CA VAL A 413 1.88 -1.71 -17.01
C VAL A 413 0.42 -2.15 -16.84
N HIS A 414 -0.01 -2.33 -15.58
CA HIS A 414 -1.26 -2.99 -15.26
C HIS A 414 -2.28 -2.07 -14.56
N SER A 415 -1.92 -0.81 -14.32
CA SER A 415 -2.76 0.18 -13.60
C SER A 415 -3.19 -0.25 -12.19
N THR A 416 -2.40 -1.15 -11.56
CA THR A 416 -2.61 -1.67 -10.18
C THR A 416 -1.44 -1.29 -9.27
N ASP A 417 -1.49 -1.65 -7.99
CA ASP A 417 -0.27 -1.65 -7.16
C ASP A 417 0.75 -2.67 -7.71
N GLY A 418 2.02 -2.52 -7.30
CA GLY A 418 3.03 -3.56 -7.51
C GLY A 418 2.70 -4.78 -6.65
N PHE A 419 2.44 -5.92 -7.30
CA PHE A 419 1.91 -7.10 -6.62
C PHE A 419 2.31 -8.39 -7.35
N PHE A 420 2.61 -9.45 -6.61
CA PHE A 420 2.93 -10.75 -7.17
C PHE A 420 1.83 -11.76 -6.86
N ILE A 421 1.51 -12.59 -7.83
CA ILE A 421 0.52 -13.67 -7.71
C ILE A 421 1.09 -14.94 -8.35
N ALA A 422 1.12 -16.03 -7.60
CA ALA A 422 1.37 -17.38 -8.11
C ALA A 422 0.24 -18.30 -7.70
N LYS A 423 -0.30 -19.04 -8.66
CA LYS A 423 -1.34 -20.05 -8.46
C LYS A 423 -0.76 -21.43 -8.71
N LEU A 424 -0.87 -22.30 -7.71
CA LEU A 424 -0.34 -23.65 -7.75
C LEU A 424 -1.47 -24.66 -7.51
N ILE A 425 -1.33 -25.85 -8.10
CA ILE A 425 -2.22 -26.97 -7.88
C ILE A 425 -1.43 -28.14 -7.28
N LYS A 426 -2.03 -28.83 -6.30
CA LYS A 426 -1.49 -30.08 -5.74
C LYS A 426 -1.97 -31.25 -6.59
N ASN A 427 -1.04 -31.96 -7.23
CA ASN A 427 -1.30 -33.08 -8.15
C ASN A 427 -1.72 -34.36 -7.41
#